data_0e85987d9949767f5729ec284ed765b4
#
_entry.id   0e85987d9949767f5729ec284ed765b4
#
_cell.length_a   1.000
_cell.length_b   1.000
_cell.length_c   1.000
_cell.angle_alpha   90.00
_cell.angle_beta   90.00
_cell.angle_gamma   90.00
#
_symmetry.space_group_name_H-M   'P 1'
#
loop_
_entity.id
_entity.type
_entity.pdbx_description
1 polymer ?
#
loop_
_entity_poly.entity_id
_entity_poly.type
_entity_poly.pdbx_seq_one_letter_code
_entity_poly.pdbx_strand_id
1 'polypeptide(L)'
;QQLEAESLAPLWTQEGQGQGAEPKAKAVPYVWRWREVRPRAVQAAELVGTTQAERRVLLMKNPGLTGRSASNTLTANIQVVLPGEVARAHRHSPAALRMIIESRGGYTVVNGDRIPMLPGDLVLTPNWTWHDHANDSDTPMMWLDGLDSPLVRMLEVDFREEYHEDRQPAGEGADPSVARYGSGGLVPAWERPAQRFSPLWH
;
A
#
# COMPACT_ATOMS: atom_id res chain seq x y z
N GLN A 1 -13.04 -12.70 39.45
CA GLN A 1 -12.08 -13.79 39.68
C GLN A 1 -12.64 -15.15 39.22
N GLN A 2 -13.84 -15.58 39.67
CA GLN A 2 -14.36 -16.88 39.28
C GLN A 2 -14.71 -16.93 37.77
N LEU A 3 -15.39 -15.90 37.24
CA LEU A 3 -15.70 -15.82 35.82
C LEU A 3 -14.44 -15.76 34.94
N GLU A 4 -13.42 -15.02 35.39
CA GLU A 4 -12.14 -14.95 34.65
C GLU A 4 -11.43 -16.30 34.59
N ALA A 5 -11.49 -17.09 35.67
CA ALA A 5 -10.93 -18.44 35.67
C ALA A 5 -11.66 -19.39 34.69
N GLU A 6 -12.90 -19.09 34.37
CA GLU A 6 -13.72 -19.81 33.39
C GLU A 6 -13.72 -19.15 32.00
N SER A 7 -12.83 -18.18 31.76
CA SER A 7 -12.76 -17.38 30.51
C SER A 7 -14.05 -16.64 30.17
N LEU A 8 -14.78 -16.22 31.20
CA LEU A 8 -16.02 -15.43 31.09
C LEU A 8 -15.79 -14.00 31.59
N ALA A 9 -16.36 -13.02 30.90
CA ALA A 9 -16.34 -11.61 31.29
C ALA A 9 -17.77 -11.08 31.40
N PRO A 10 -18.14 -10.43 32.52
CA PRO A 10 -19.48 -9.86 32.68
C PRO A 10 -19.60 -8.55 31.90
N LEU A 11 -20.48 -8.53 30.90
CA LEU A 11 -20.70 -7.35 30.06
C LEU A 11 -21.19 -6.14 30.88
N TRP A 12 -22.00 -6.38 31.91
CA TRP A 12 -22.58 -5.32 32.74
C TRP A 12 -21.58 -4.56 33.64
N THR A 13 -20.34 -5.05 33.77
CA THR A 13 -19.28 -4.36 34.49
C THR A 13 -18.36 -3.55 33.59
N GLN A 14 -18.57 -3.62 32.27
CA GLN A 14 -17.78 -2.89 31.28
C GLN A 14 -18.39 -1.53 30.94
N GLU A 15 -18.69 -0.73 31.96
CA GLU A 15 -19.15 0.63 31.76
C GLU A 15 -18.13 1.42 30.92
N GLY A 16 -18.57 1.96 29.77
CA GLY A 16 -17.76 2.75 28.85
C GLY A 16 -16.97 1.97 27.77
N GLN A 17 -16.99 0.65 27.75
CA GLN A 17 -16.44 -0.17 26.65
C GLN A 17 -17.49 -0.53 25.60
N GLY A 18 -18.73 -0.15 25.82
CA GLY A 18 -19.85 -0.40 24.91
C GLY A 18 -19.90 0.60 23.75
N GLN A 19 -20.92 0.44 22.95
CA GLN A 19 -21.24 1.33 21.84
C GLN A 19 -21.61 2.71 22.38
N GLY A 20 -20.75 3.71 22.16
CA GLY A 20 -21.10 5.10 22.46
C GLY A 20 -22.15 5.63 21.48
N ALA A 21 -22.80 6.74 21.85
CA ALA A 21 -23.77 7.44 20.97
C ALA A 21 -23.12 7.98 19.68
N GLU A 22 -21.82 8.16 19.70
CA GLU A 22 -21.05 8.70 18.57
C GLU A 22 -19.78 7.86 18.29
N PRO A 23 -19.34 7.78 17.01
CA PRO A 23 -18.09 7.16 16.67
C PRO A 23 -16.89 7.87 17.35
N LYS A 24 -16.00 7.11 17.98
CA LYS A 24 -14.77 7.65 18.59
C LYS A 24 -13.56 7.15 17.78
N ALA A 25 -13.16 7.92 16.77
CA ALA A 25 -11.95 7.62 16.02
C ALA A 25 -10.70 7.86 16.90
N LYS A 26 -9.79 6.88 16.91
CA LYS A 26 -8.48 7.03 17.56
C LYS A 26 -7.49 7.76 16.66
N ALA A 27 -7.58 7.56 15.34
CA ALA A 27 -6.80 8.31 14.38
C ALA A 27 -7.20 9.78 14.39
N VAL A 28 -6.22 10.67 14.35
CA VAL A 28 -6.43 12.12 14.29
C VAL A 28 -6.15 12.64 12.88
N PRO A 29 -6.77 13.75 12.45
CA PRO A 29 -6.40 14.42 11.21
C PRO A 29 -4.91 14.77 11.24
N TYR A 30 -4.16 14.35 10.22
CA TYR A 30 -2.73 14.59 10.15
C TYR A 30 -2.28 14.74 8.69
N VAL A 31 -1.25 15.58 8.46
CA VAL A 31 -0.69 15.84 7.13
C VAL A 31 0.81 15.57 7.15
N TRP A 32 1.25 14.62 6.35
CA TRP A 32 2.67 14.41 6.05
C TRP A 32 3.05 15.27 4.85
N ARG A 33 3.78 16.35 5.07
CA ARG A 33 4.18 17.27 4.01
C ARG A 33 5.31 16.67 3.18
N TRP A 34 5.13 16.56 1.87
CA TRP A 34 6.13 15.98 0.97
C TRP A 34 7.52 16.62 1.11
N ARG A 35 7.57 17.93 1.27
CA ARG A 35 8.83 18.68 1.50
C ARG A 35 9.59 18.20 2.76
N GLU A 36 8.93 17.57 3.70
CA GLU A 36 9.49 17.04 4.95
C GLU A 36 9.79 15.54 4.85
N VAL A 37 8.93 14.80 4.15
CA VAL A 37 9.04 13.34 3.96
C VAL A 37 10.13 13.00 2.95
N ARG A 38 10.17 13.68 1.80
CA ARG A 38 11.11 13.40 0.71
C ARG A 38 12.59 13.39 1.15
N PRO A 39 13.10 14.40 1.88
CA PRO A 39 14.49 14.38 2.33
C PRO A 39 14.80 13.18 3.23
N ARG A 40 13.84 12.71 4.02
CA ARG A 40 14.00 11.53 4.87
C ARG A 40 14.02 10.23 4.05
N ALA A 41 13.22 10.16 3.00
CA ALA A 41 13.23 9.04 2.07
C ALA A 41 14.58 8.93 1.34
N VAL A 42 15.12 10.05 0.86
CA VAL A 42 16.46 10.11 0.25
C VAL A 42 17.53 9.69 1.26
N GLN A 43 17.52 10.27 2.46
CA GLN A 43 18.47 9.92 3.52
C GLN A 43 18.41 8.43 3.88
N ALA A 44 17.22 7.85 3.97
CA ALA A 44 17.07 6.42 4.22
C ALA A 44 17.68 5.58 3.10
N ALA A 45 17.55 6.01 1.85
CA ALA A 45 18.14 5.32 0.70
C ALA A 45 19.68 5.37 0.71
N GLU A 46 20.27 6.46 1.20
CA GLU A 46 21.71 6.61 1.33
C GLU A 46 22.31 5.80 2.49
N LEU A 47 21.58 5.70 3.60
CA LEU A 47 22.07 5.09 4.84
C LEU A 47 21.80 3.58 4.94
N VAL A 48 20.77 3.08 4.28
CA VAL A 48 20.30 1.71 4.42
C VAL A 48 20.42 0.97 3.10
N GLY A 49 21.31 -0.02 3.03
CA GLY A 49 21.48 -0.89 1.85
C GLY A 49 20.41 -1.99 1.79
N THR A 50 20.25 -2.61 0.61
CA THR A 50 19.32 -3.73 0.38
C THR A 50 19.66 -4.97 1.19
N THR A 51 20.89 -5.12 1.65
CA THR A 51 21.32 -6.19 2.57
C THR A 51 20.79 -6.01 4.01
N GLN A 52 20.52 -4.76 4.41
CA GLN A 52 20.00 -4.43 5.76
C GLN A 52 18.47 -4.33 5.78
N ALA A 53 17.91 -3.84 4.70
CA ALA A 53 16.47 -3.77 4.51
C ALA A 53 16.15 -4.21 3.10
N GLU A 54 15.49 -5.34 2.96
CA GLU A 54 14.98 -5.82 1.67
C GLU A 54 14.22 -4.71 0.91
N ARG A 55 13.59 -3.82 1.67
CA ARG A 55 12.83 -2.68 1.16
C ARG A 55 13.02 -1.46 2.05
N ARG A 56 13.33 -0.33 1.43
CA ARG A 56 13.38 0.96 2.12
C ARG A 56 12.00 1.59 2.12
N VAL A 57 11.28 1.36 3.21
CA VAL A 57 9.89 1.82 3.38
C VAL A 57 9.80 2.71 4.61
N LEU A 58 9.40 3.95 4.44
CA LEU A 58 9.05 4.86 5.52
C LEU A 58 7.56 4.76 5.82
N LEU A 59 7.22 4.28 7.00
CA LEU A 59 5.84 4.16 7.46
C LEU A 59 5.30 5.52 7.90
N MET A 60 4.19 5.96 7.32
CA MET A 60 3.48 7.19 7.68
C MET A 60 2.58 6.90 8.89
N LYS A 61 3.13 7.08 10.08
CA LYS A 61 2.47 6.76 11.34
C LYS A 61 1.54 7.88 11.79
N ASN A 62 0.26 7.58 12.00
CA ASN A 62 -0.67 8.53 12.59
C ASN A 62 -0.36 8.75 14.08
N PRO A 63 -0.22 10.01 14.55
CA PRO A 63 0.17 10.28 15.93
C PRO A 63 -0.90 9.90 16.96
N GLY A 64 -2.16 9.75 16.58
CA GLY A 64 -3.24 9.27 17.45
C GLY A 64 -3.29 7.75 17.65
N LEU A 65 -2.47 7.00 16.89
CA LEU A 65 -2.45 5.54 16.93
C LEU A 65 -1.18 5.02 17.61
N THR A 66 -1.31 3.93 18.36
CA THR A 66 -0.16 3.22 18.96
C THR A 66 0.59 2.37 17.93
N GLY A 67 -0.07 1.97 16.85
CA GLY A 67 0.51 1.18 15.75
C GLY A 67 1.32 2.00 14.74
N ARG A 68 1.75 1.33 13.67
CA ARG A 68 2.56 1.92 12.58
C ARG A 68 1.74 2.19 11.32
N SER A 69 0.46 2.57 11.47
CA SER A 69 -0.47 2.76 10.37
C SER A 69 -0.94 4.21 10.25
N ALA A 70 -1.39 4.58 9.06
CA ALA A 70 -1.94 5.91 8.78
C ALA A 70 -3.37 6.07 9.30
N SER A 71 -4.13 4.98 9.32
CA SER A 71 -5.45 4.89 9.93
C SER A 71 -5.61 3.55 10.64
N ASN A 72 -6.77 3.31 11.25
CA ASN A 72 -7.07 2.03 11.90
C ASN A 72 -7.08 0.84 10.93
N THR A 73 -7.37 1.08 9.66
CA THR A 73 -7.56 0.04 8.63
C THR A 73 -6.56 0.10 7.49
N LEU A 74 -5.83 1.22 7.34
CA LEU A 74 -4.93 1.44 6.22
C LEU A 74 -3.53 1.84 6.69
N THR A 75 -2.51 1.32 6.02
CA THR A 75 -1.16 1.89 6.04
C THR A 75 -1.01 2.87 4.88
N ALA A 76 -0.11 3.84 5.04
CA ALA A 76 0.43 4.65 3.98
C ALA A 76 1.96 4.70 4.18
N ASN A 77 2.71 4.43 3.12
CA ASN A 77 4.15 4.28 3.22
C ASN A 77 4.84 4.91 2.02
N ILE A 78 6.04 5.46 2.21
CA ILE A 78 6.89 5.87 1.10
C ILE A 78 7.96 4.81 0.88
N GLN A 79 7.99 4.21 -0.28
CA GLN A 79 9.04 3.28 -0.68
C GLN A 79 10.00 3.94 -1.67
N VAL A 80 11.29 3.59 -1.53
CA VAL A 80 12.37 4.08 -2.40
C VAL A 80 13.12 2.90 -2.99
N VAL A 81 13.35 2.93 -4.30
CA VAL A 81 14.19 1.98 -5.03
C VAL A 81 15.22 2.77 -5.83
N LEU A 82 16.50 2.52 -5.55
CA LEU A 82 17.61 3.18 -6.22
C LEU A 82 17.87 2.59 -7.63
N PRO A 83 18.65 3.27 -8.47
CA PRO A 83 19.07 2.73 -9.77
C PRO A 83 19.67 1.33 -9.66
N GLY A 84 19.22 0.44 -10.53
CA GLY A 84 19.67 -0.96 -10.59
C GLY A 84 19.13 -1.88 -9.49
N GLU A 85 18.36 -1.37 -8.54
CA GLU A 85 17.82 -2.19 -7.46
C GLU A 85 16.51 -2.89 -7.84
N VAL A 86 16.27 -3.97 -7.10
CA VAL A 86 15.05 -4.79 -7.18
C VAL A 86 14.45 -4.94 -5.80
N ALA A 87 13.16 -4.66 -5.66
CA ALA A 87 12.35 -5.10 -4.55
C ALA A 87 11.78 -6.48 -4.92
N ARG A 88 12.27 -7.53 -4.22
CA ARG A 88 12.07 -8.95 -4.57
C ARG A 88 10.61 -9.34 -4.75
N ALA A 89 10.40 -10.30 -5.64
CA ALA A 89 9.10 -10.85 -5.95
C ALA A 89 8.48 -11.60 -4.77
N HIS A 90 7.24 -11.28 -4.47
CA HIS A 90 6.46 -11.88 -3.39
C HIS A 90 4.97 -11.66 -3.65
N ARG A 91 4.15 -12.28 -2.82
CA ARG A 91 2.71 -11.98 -2.71
C ARG A 91 2.28 -11.93 -1.26
N HIS A 92 1.21 -11.21 -1.00
CA HIS A 92 0.64 -11.09 0.34
C HIS A 92 -0.88 -10.97 0.29
N SER A 93 -1.53 -11.33 1.38
CA SER A 93 -2.98 -11.25 1.52
C SER A 93 -3.54 -9.81 1.53
N PRO A 94 -2.88 -8.79 2.08
CA PRO A 94 -3.32 -7.41 1.88
C PRO A 94 -3.32 -7.00 0.41
N ALA A 95 -4.32 -6.20 0.01
CA ALA A 95 -4.29 -5.50 -1.26
C ALA A 95 -3.42 -4.24 -1.16
N ALA A 96 -2.80 -3.83 -2.27
CA ALA A 96 -1.98 -2.63 -2.33
C ALA A 96 -2.36 -1.74 -3.52
N LEU A 97 -2.28 -0.44 -3.30
CA LEU A 97 -2.27 0.56 -4.34
C LEU A 97 -0.97 1.36 -4.26
N ARG A 98 -0.47 1.83 -5.39
CA ARG A 98 0.75 2.63 -5.48
C ARG A 98 0.49 3.89 -6.27
N MET A 99 0.69 5.03 -5.64
CA MET A 99 0.68 6.32 -6.31
C MET A 99 2.13 6.72 -6.60
N ILE A 100 2.48 6.78 -7.87
CA ILE A 100 3.86 7.04 -8.30
C ILE A 100 4.16 8.53 -8.18
N ILE A 101 5.22 8.87 -7.44
CA ILE A 101 5.59 10.27 -7.17
C ILE A 101 6.81 10.67 -8.01
N GLU A 102 7.87 9.86 -7.99
CA GLU A 102 9.10 10.09 -8.74
C GLU A 102 9.53 8.79 -9.42
N SER A 103 9.69 8.80 -10.73
CA SER A 103 10.21 7.66 -11.51
C SER A 103 10.56 8.13 -12.93
N ARG A 104 11.60 7.53 -13.54
CA ARG A 104 11.98 7.78 -14.94
C ARG A 104 12.17 6.51 -15.77
N GLY A 105 11.99 5.35 -15.20
CA GLY A 105 12.21 4.06 -15.89
C GLY A 105 11.99 2.88 -14.94
N GLY A 106 11.41 3.17 -13.77
CA GLY A 106 10.97 2.14 -12.86
C GLY A 106 9.72 1.44 -13.37
N TYR A 107 9.56 0.19 -12.95
CA TYR A 107 8.40 -0.62 -13.29
C TYR A 107 8.06 -1.60 -12.17
N THR A 108 6.86 -2.11 -12.22
CA THR A 108 6.43 -3.26 -11.44
C THR A 108 6.02 -4.40 -12.37
N VAL A 109 6.19 -5.63 -11.91
CA VAL A 109 5.62 -6.81 -12.56
C VAL A 109 4.53 -7.36 -11.66
N VAL A 110 3.32 -7.48 -12.17
CA VAL A 110 2.17 -8.02 -11.44
C VAL A 110 1.63 -9.23 -12.19
N ASN A 111 1.77 -10.43 -11.60
CA ASN A 111 1.41 -11.71 -12.25
C ASN A 111 1.97 -11.85 -13.67
N GLY A 112 3.22 -11.42 -13.89
CA GLY A 112 3.89 -11.47 -15.18
C GLY A 112 3.63 -10.27 -16.10
N ASP A 113 2.67 -9.40 -15.80
CA ASP A 113 2.42 -8.18 -16.56
C ASP A 113 3.42 -7.09 -16.12
N ARG A 114 4.29 -6.64 -17.03
CA ARG A 114 5.23 -5.53 -16.76
C ARG A 114 4.54 -4.20 -16.98
N ILE A 115 4.46 -3.42 -15.92
CA ILE A 115 3.74 -2.15 -15.85
C ILE A 115 4.74 -1.03 -15.59
N PRO A 116 4.96 -0.08 -16.50
CA PRO A 116 5.76 1.11 -16.24
C PRO A 116 5.15 1.91 -15.07
N MET A 117 6.01 2.44 -14.21
CA MET A 117 5.59 3.27 -13.09
C MET A 117 5.92 4.74 -13.42
N LEU A 118 4.96 5.46 -13.99
CA LEU A 118 5.15 6.86 -14.37
C LEU A 118 4.59 7.82 -13.30
N PRO A 119 5.22 8.98 -13.05
CA PRO A 119 4.71 9.94 -12.09
C PRO A 119 3.24 10.34 -12.35
N GLY A 120 2.41 10.22 -11.32
CA GLY A 120 0.96 10.45 -11.40
C GLY A 120 0.13 9.18 -11.63
N ASP A 121 0.74 8.06 -11.99
CA ASP A 121 0.03 6.80 -12.14
C ASP A 121 -0.44 6.24 -10.80
N LEU A 122 -1.58 5.57 -10.84
CA LEU A 122 -2.09 4.72 -9.76
C LEU A 122 -2.02 3.26 -10.21
N VAL A 123 -1.10 2.51 -9.62
CA VAL A 123 -0.91 1.08 -9.91
C VAL A 123 -1.56 0.25 -8.80
N LEU A 124 -2.37 -0.71 -9.19
CA LEU A 124 -3.04 -1.63 -8.28
C LEU A 124 -2.34 -2.98 -8.25
N THR A 125 -2.17 -3.52 -7.04
CA THR A 125 -1.75 -4.89 -6.80
C THR A 125 -2.83 -5.55 -5.94
N PRO A 126 -3.79 -6.26 -6.54
CA PRO A 126 -4.81 -6.96 -5.79
C PRO A 126 -4.21 -7.96 -4.81
N ASN A 127 -4.99 -8.34 -3.80
CA ASN A 127 -4.57 -9.34 -2.83
C ASN A 127 -4.10 -10.63 -3.52
N TRP A 128 -3.08 -11.25 -2.95
CA TRP A 128 -2.52 -12.53 -3.36
C TRP A 128 -1.98 -12.60 -4.81
N THR A 129 -1.65 -11.45 -5.41
CA THR A 129 -0.98 -11.38 -6.71
C THR A 129 0.53 -11.29 -6.53
N TRP A 130 1.29 -12.06 -7.32
CA TRP A 130 2.74 -11.95 -7.38
C TRP A 130 3.14 -10.57 -7.87
N HIS A 131 4.08 -9.92 -7.20
CA HIS A 131 4.60 -8.64 -7.65
C HIS A 131 6.04 -8.40 -7.21
N ASP A 132 6.79 -7.71 -8.06
CA ASP A 132 8.12 -7.18 -7.80
C ASP A 132 8.23 -5.77 -8.38
N HIS A 133 9.29 -5.06 -8.02
CA HIS A 133 9.57 -3.73 -8.53
C HIS A 133 11.05 -3.62 -8.88
N ALA A 134 11.36 -2.97 -10.00
CA ALA A 134 12.72 -2.71 -10.40
C ALA A 134 12.88 -1.30 -10.95
N ASN A 135 14.09 -0.77 -10.81
CA ASN A 135 14.45 0.54 -11.30
C ASN A 135 15.63 0.43 -12.26
N ASP A 136 15.32 0.41 -13.55
CA ASP A 136 16.31 0.34 -14.63
C ASP A 136 16.80 1.73 -15.06
N SER A 137 16.38 2.81 -14.35
CA SER A 137 16.81 4.18 -14.64
C SER A 137 18.06 4.59 -13.86
N ASP A 138 18.55 5.80 -14.12
CA ASP A 138 19.67 6.44 -13.43
C ASP A 138 19.26 7.31 -12.24
N THR A 139 17.97 7.38 -11.92
CA THR A 139 17.42 8.19 -10.83
C THR A 139 16.62 7.34 -9.85
N PRO A 140 16.57 7.72 -8.56
CA PRO A 140 15.71 7.02 -7.59
C PRO A 140 14.24 7.03 -8.02
N MET A 141 13.55 5.92 -7.74
CA MET A 141 12.12 5.80 -7.88
C MET A 141 11.46 5.86 -6.50
N MET A 142 10.38 6.63 -6.37
CA MET A 142 9.62 6.80 -5.13
C MET A 142 8.12 6.76 -5.39
N TRP A 143 7.40 6.05 -4.52
CA TRP A 143 5.95 6.01 -4.56
C TRP A 143 5.34 5.95 -3.18
N LEU A 144 4.06 6.30 -3.10
CA LEU A 144 3.20 6.07 -1.92
C LEU A 144 2.52 4.71 -2.07
N ASP A 145 2.79 3.79 -1.15
CA ASP A 145 2.00 2.58 -0.97
C ASP A 145 0.83 2.83 -0.03
N GLY A 146 -0.35 2.38 -0.40
CA GLY A 146 -1.51 2.23 0.48
C GLY A 146 -1.88 0.76 0.57
N LEU A 147 -1.97 0.20 1.78
CA LEU A 147 -2.36 -1.19 2.00
C LEU A 147 -3.43 -1.30 3.08
N ASP A 148 -4.30 -2.28 2.94
CA ASP A 148 -5.31 -2.63 3.95
C ASP A 148 -4.78 -3.59 5.04
N SER A 149 -3.45 -3.69 5.18
CA SER A 149 -2.78 -4.59 6.12
C SER A 149 -3.31 -4.53 7.56
N PRO A 150 -3.65 -3.37 8.16
CA PRO A 150 -4.21 -3.35 9.51
C PRO A 150 -5.57 -4.04 9.61
N LEU A 151 -6.41 -3.90 8.56
CA LEU A 151 -7.70 -4.57 8.48
C LEU A 151 -7.52 -6.09 8.33
N VAL A 152 -6.69 -6.50 7.39
CA VAL A 152 -6.40 -7.93 7.12
C VAL A 152 -5.78 -8.61 8.35
N ARG A 153 -4.89 -7.89 9.06
CA ARG A 153 -4.30 -8.36 10.32
C ARG A 153 -5.33 -8.48 11.46
N MET A 154 -6.26 -7.54 11.55
CA MET A 154 -7.35 -7.61 12.53
C MET A 154 -8.25 -8.84 12.29
N LEU A 155 -8.38 -9.28 11.04
CA LEU A 155 -9.10 -10.50 10.66
C LEU A 155 -8.26 -11.78 10.81
N GLU A 156 -6.99 -11.65 11.26
CA GLU A 156 -6.04 -12.76 11.46
C GLU A 156 -5.73 -13.56 10.18
N VAL A 157 -5.81 -12.90 9.01
CA VAL A 157 -5.53 -13.50 7.71
C VAL A 157 -4.36 -12.81 6.98
N ASP A 158 -3.48 -12.15 7.72
CA ASP A 158 -2.28 -11.49 7.19
C ASP A 158 -1.14 -12.49 7.03
N PHE A 159 -0.79 -12.81 5.80
CA PHE A 159 0.31 -13.71 5.47
C PHE A 159 0.98 -13.32 4.15
N ARG A 160 2.21 -13.78 3.95
CA ARG A 160 3.08 -13.48 2.82
C ARG A 160 3.78 -14.74 2.33
N GLU A 161 4.09 -14.77 1.05
CA GLU A 161 4.90 -15.79 0.40
C GLU A 161 5.95 -15.13 -0.50
N GLU A 162 7.19 -15.60 -0.40
CA GLU A 162 8.29 -15.17 -1.27
C GLU A 162 8.27 -15.97 -2.57
N TYR A 163 8.58 -15.31 -3.67
CA TYR A 163 8.82 -15.99 -4.94
C TYR A 163 10.19 -16.68 -4.91
N HIS A 164 10.35 -17.75 -5.67
CA HIS A 164 11.60 -18.55 -5.68
C HIS A 164 12.78 -17.81 -6.32
N GLU A 165 12.53 -16.75 -7.07
CA GLU A 165 13.54 -15.86 -7.66
C GLU A 165 13.30 -14.41 -7.23
N ASP A 166 14.28 -13.53 -7.46
CA ASP A 166 14.17 -12.12 -7.11
C ASP A 166 13.15 -11.39 -7.99
N ARG A 167 12.95 -11.87 -9.22
CA ARG A 167 12.03 -11.28 -10.21
C ARG A 167 11.12 -12.36 -10.79
N GLN A 168 9.92 -11.96 -11.18
CA GLN A 168 9.05 -12.77 -12.02
C GLN A 168 9.51 -12.72 -13.47
N PRO A 169 9.25 -13.76 -14.27
CA PRO A 169 9.26 -13.64 -15.72
C PRO A 169 8.24 -12.57 -16.11
N ALA A 170 8.67 -11.59 -16.90
CA ALA A 170 7.80 -10.53 -17.40
C ALA A 170 7.56 -10.70 -18.89
N GLY A 171 6.33 -10.51 -19.33
CA GLY A 171 5.99 -10.47 -20.75
C GLY A 171 6.70 -9.32 -21.46
N GLU A 172 7.13 -9.55 -22.69
CA GLU A 172 7.64 -8.50 -23.57
C GLU A 172 6.48 -7.74 -24.23
N GLY A 173 6.58 -6.42 -24.30
CA GLY A 173 5.64 -5.60 -25.05
C GLY A 173 5.05 -4.41 -24.31
N ALA A 174 4.07 -3.79 -24.93
CA ALA A 174 3.34 -2.66 -24.37
C ALA A 174 2.58 -3.08 -23.12
N ASP A 175 2.42 -2.16 -22.18
CA ASP A 175 1.73 -2.34 -20.91
C ASP A 175 0.37 -3.04 -21.09
N PRO A 176 0.24 -4.33 -20.72
CA PRO A 176 -0.99 -5.08 -20.90
C PRO A 176 -2.12 -4.58 -19.99
N SER A 177 -1.78 -3.92 -18.89
CA SER A 177 -2.75 -3.30 -17.99
C SER A 177 -3.43 -2.12 -18.65
N VAL A 178 -2.70 -1.29 -19.39
CA VAL A 178 -3.29 -0.22 -20.21
C VAL A 178 -4.21 -0.77 -21.29
N ALA A 179 -3.85 -1.89 -21.91
CA ALA A 179 -4.70 -2.54 -22.91
C ALA A 179 -6.01 -3.09 -22.29
N ARG A 180 -5.95 -3.63 -21.07
CA ARG A 180 -7.12 -4.24 -20.39
C ARG A 180 -7.97 -3.22 -19.61
N TYR A 181 -7.32 -2.28 -18.92
CA TYR A 181 -7.95 -1.40 -17.95
C TYR A 181 -7.75 0.09 -18.26
N GLY A 182 -7.04 0.38 -19.36
CA GLY A 182 -6.54 1.69 -19.69
C GLY A 182 -7.60 2.78 -19.81
N SER A 183 -7.13 3.96 -20.12
CA SER A 183 -7.80 5.26 -19.94
C SER A 183 -9.23 5.40 -20.46
N GLY A 184 -9.71 4.50 -21.32
CA GLY A 184 -11.10 4.51 -21.81
C GLY A 184 -12.18 4.25 -20.75
N GLY A 185 -11.82 3.71 -19.58
CA GLY A 185 -12.74 3.45 -18.47
C GLY A 185 -12.78 4.56 -17.40
N LEU A 186 -11.74 5.40 -17.34
CA LEU A 186 -11.64 6.49 -16.37
C LEU A 186 -11.90 7.82 -17.06
N VAL A 187 -13.14 8.28 -16.99
CA VAL A 187 -13.54 9.61 -17.45
C VAL A 187 -13.65 10.51 -16.22
N PRO A 188 -13.04 11.71 -16.23
CA PRO A 188 -13.20 12.66 -15.15
C PRO A 188 -14.69 12.90 -14.84
N ALA A 189 -15.03 12.96 -13.56
CA ALA A 189 -16.44 13.06 -13.13
C ALA A 189 -17.18 14.24 -13.74
N TRP A 190 -16.45 15.33 -14.03
CA TRP A 190 -16.99 16.55 -14.67
C TRP A 190 -17.22 16.44 -16.18
N GLU A 191 -16.64 15.42 -16.83
CA GLU A 191 -16.84 15.14 -18.25
C GLU A 191 -18.01 14.18 -18.50
N ARG A 192 -18.54 13.57 -17.46
CA ARG A 192 -19.73 12.72 -17.57
C ARG A 192 -20.94 13.64 -17.69
N PRO A 193 -21.69 13.62 -18.80
CA PRO A 193 -23.04 14.17 -18.80
C PRO A 193 -23.80 13.48 -17.67
N ALA A 194 -24.65 14.19 -16.95
CA ALA A 194 -25.36 13.78 -15.73
C ALA A 194 -26.05 12.41 -15.86
N GLN A 195 -25.27 11.38 -16.05
CA GLN A 195 -25.72 10.00 -15.93
C GLN A 195 -25.80 9.68 -14.44
N ARG A 196 -26.98 9.24 -14.05
CA ARG A 196 -27.25 8.71 -12.73
C ARG A 196 -26.11 7.77 -12.33
N PHE A 197 -25.55 7.99 -11.17
CA PHE A 197 -24.66 7.02 -10.54
C PHE A 197 -25.31 5.65 -10.66
N SER A 198 -24.72 4.78 -11.46
CA SER A 198 -25.06 3.37 -11.37
C SER A 198 -24.53 2.89 -10.01
N PRO A 199 -25.37 2.31 -9.15
CA PRO A 199 -24.90 1.77 -7.88
C PRO A 199 -24.07 0.48 -8.05
N LEU A 200 -23.75 0.11 -9.27
CA LEU A 200 -22.90 -1.06 -9.57
C LEU A 200 -21.43 -0.65 -9.61
N TRP A 201 -20.89 -0.40 -8.44
CA TRP A 201 -19.47 -0.52 -8.18
C TRP A 201 -19.22 -1.97 -7.79
N HIS A 202 -18.61 -2.70 -8.68
CA HIS A 202 -18.11 -4.05 -8.42
C HIS A 202 -16.60 -4.00 -8.30
#